data_38f9520541037156fd5c9bffb4b3c532
#
_entry.id   38f9520541037156fd5c9bffb4b3c532
#
_cell.length_a   1.000
_cell.length_b   1.000
_cell.length_c   1.000
_cell.angle_alpha   90.00
_cell.angle_beta   90.00
_cell.angle_gamma   90.00
#
_symmetry.space_group_name_H-M   'P 1'
#
loop_
_entity.id
_entity.type
_entity.pdbx_description
1 polymer ?
#
loop_
_entity_poly.entity_id
_entity_poly.type
_entity_poly.pdbx_seq_one_letter_code
_entity_poly.pdbx_strand_id
1 'polypeptide(L)'
;MIDNCTFSLTIEKYEYVWEVKTLLKAAKKSSTVSWTIPESFLLEWSWKKEDVNAHVERCLAADLSYPILIWDDKILDGCHRVVKALASGQSEVKAKVIRDIPAPDEILDFDCSNYENNIEHSFKDIVEIVKTKLNL
;
A
#
# COMPACT_ATOMS: atom_id res chain seq x y z
N MET A 1 8.16 -11.23 -10.66
CA MET A 1 7.90 -10.24 -11.71
C MET A 1 7.20 -9.03 -11.12
N ILE A 2 7.71 -7.87 -11.44
CA ILE A 2 7.10 -6.65 -10.95
C ILE A 2 5.98 -6.28 -11.91
N ASP A 3 4.77 -6.38 -11.45
CA ASP A 3 3.65 -5.87 -12.20
C ASP A 3 3.75 -4.35 -12.29
N ASN A 4 3.01 -3.74 -13.19
CA ASN A 4 2.99 -2.30 -13.37
C ASN A 4 2.33 -1.62 -12.16
N CYS A 5 2.93 -1.82 -10.98
CA CYS A 5 2.44 -1.21 -9.76
C CYS A 5 2.75 0.27 -9.76
N THR A 6 1.80 1.06 -9.32
CA THR A 6 1.95 2.50 -9.21
C THR A 6 1.43 2.98 -7.86
N PHE A 7 2.00 4.10 -7.42
CA PHE A 7 1.44 4.89 -6.33
C PHE A 7 0.94 6.19 -6.93
N SER A 8 -0.25 6.62 -6.55
CA SER A 8 -0.79 7.89 -7.03
C SER A 8 -1.25 8.76 -5.86
N LEU A 9 -1.17 10.06 -6.07
CA LEU A 9 -1.59 11.06 -5.11
C LEU A 9 -2.39 12.12 -5.86
N THR A 10 -3.63 12.34 -5.44
CA THR A 10 -4.49 13.35 -6.07
C THR A 10 -4.44 14.62 -5.25
N ILE A 11 -4.02 15.71 -5.89
CA ILE A 11 -3.98 17.04 -5.29
C ILE A 11 -4.77 17.95 -6.20
N GLU A 12 -5.83 18.57 -5.68
CA GLU A 12 -6.75 19.40 -6.45
C GLU A 12 -7.35 18.58 -7.61
N LYS A 13 -7.08 18.97 -8.86
CA LYS A 13 -7.62 18.30 -10.04
C LYS A 13 -6.58 17.45 -10.78
N TYR A 14 -5.41 17.27 -10.20
CA TYR A 14 -4.33 16.50 -10.82
C TYR A 14 -4.03 15.24 -10.03
N GLU A 15 -3.81 14.15 -10.75
CA GLU A 15 -3.34 12.91 -10.19
C GLU A 15 -1.87 12.74 -10.56
N TYR A 16 -1.01 12.70 -9.55
CA TYR A 16 0.43 12.48 -9.71
C TYR A 16 0.71 11.00 -9.54
N VAL A 17 1.36 10.40 -10.52
CA VAL A 17 1.57 8.95 -10.55
C VAL A 17 3.06 8.63 -10.56
N TRP A 18 3.46 7.74 -9.68
CA TRP A 18 4.82 7.21 -9.62
C TRP A 18 4.78 5.71 -9.87
N GLU A 19 5.66 5.24 -10.75
CA GLU A 19 5.88 3.80 -10.89
C GLU A 19 6.67 3.30 -9.67
N VAL A 20 6.32 2.13 -9.16
CA VAL A 20 7.01 1.56 -8.00
C VAL A 20 8.50 1.40 -8.25
N LYS A 21 8.92 1.02 -9.47
CA LYS A 21 10.34 0.91 -9.81
C LYS A 21 11.09 2.21 -9.61
N THR A 22 10.47 3.37 -9.89
CA THR A 22 11.06 4.70 -9.66
C THR A 22 11.24 4.94 -8.17
N LEU A 23 10.25 4.58 -7.37
CA LEU A 23 10.30 4.72 -5.92
C LEU A 23 11.32 3.77 -5.29
N LEU A 24 11.43 2.54 -5.78
CA LEU A 24 12.43 1.58 -5.32
C LEU A 24 13.84 2.09 -5.57
N LYS A 25 14.07 2.70 -6.73
CA LYS A 25 15.35 3.29 -7.06
C LYS A 25 15.70 4.45 -6.12
N ALA A 26 14.70 5.30 -5.82
CA ALA A 26 14.89 6.41 -4.88
C ALA A 26 15.18 5.91 -3.46
N ALA A 27 14.63 4.77 -3.07
CA ALA A 27 14.80 4.20 -1.74
C ALA A 27 16.08 3.36 -1.59
N LYS A 28 16.81 3.11 -2.68
CA LYS A 28 17.95 2.19 -2.68
C LYS A 28 19.00 2.52 -1.63
N LYS A 29 19.24 3.80 -1.38
CA LYS A 29 20.24 4.26 -0.40
C LYS A 29 19.68 4.39 1.01
N SER A 30 18.38 4.21 1.20
CA SER A 30 17.77 4.31 2.51
C SER A 30 18.01 3.05 3.32
N SER A 31 18.28 3.22 4.63
CA SER A 31 18.41 2.09 5.53
C SER A 31 17.06 1.49 5.84
N THR A 32 17.03 0.17 6.06
CA THR A 32 15.82 -0.51 6.52
C THR A 32 15.63 -0.24 8.00
N VAL A 33 14.44 0.21 8.37
CA VAL A 33 14.07 0.50 9.76
C VAL A 33 12.80 -0.26 10.12
N SER A 34 12.53 -0.34 11.41
CA SER A 34 11.24 -0.86 11.89
C SER A 34 10.24 0.29 11.91
N TRP A 35 9.10 0.10 11.28
CA TRP A 35 8.07 1.13 11.19
C TRP A 35 6.80 0.64 11.87
N THR A 36 6.28 1.44 12.80
CA THR A 36 5.06 1.11 13.52
C THR A 36 3.85 1.43 12.63
N ILE A 37 3.00 0.44 12.44
CA ILE A 37 1.79 0.60 11.63
C ILE A 37 0.81 1.49 12.41
N PRO A 38 0.40 2.65 11.85
CA PRO A 38 -0.55 3.51 12.55
C PRO A 38 -1.94 2.87 12.65
N GLU A 39 -2.63 3.12 13.74
CA GLU A 39 -3.99 2.60 13.94
C GLU A 39 -4.95 3.07 12.86
N SER A 40 -4.74 4.29 12.36
CA SER A 40 -5.55 4.86 11.29
C SER A 40 -5.48 4.08 9.98
N PHE A 41 -4.42 3.28 9.77
CA PHE A 41 -4.27 2.50 8.54
C PHE A 41 -5.50 1.65 8.23
N LEU A 42 -6.07 1.00 9.25
CA LEU A 42 -7.22 0.13 9.06
C LEU A 42 -8.50 0.88 8.69
N LEU A 43 -8.57 2.17 9.03
CA LEU A 43 -9.75 2.99 8.84
C LEU A 43 -9.69 3.85 7.57
N GLU A 44 -8.49 4.19 7.14
CA GLU A 44 -8.27 5.12 6.02
C GLU A 44 -8.11 4.44 4.66
N TRP A 45 -7.89 3.14 4.65
CA TRP A 45 -7.57 2.40 3.45
C TRP A 45 -8.62 1.34 3.17
N SER A 46 -8.89 1.12 1.89
CA SER A 46 -9.85 0.10 1.45
C SER A 46 -9.49 -0.37 0.04
N TRP A 47 -10.00 -1.54 -0.32
CA TRP A 47 -9.92 -2.06 -1.68
C TRP A 47 -11.32 -2.28 -2.22
N LYS A 48 -11.47 -2.12 -3.53
CA LYS A 48 -12.74 -2.35 -4.20
C LYS A 48 -13.18 -3.80 -4.03
N LYS A 49 -14.50 -4.00 -3.92
CA LYS A 49 -15.09 -5.33 -3.70
C LYS A 49 -14.66 -6.33 -4.77
N GLU A 50 -14.59 -5.92 -6.04
CA GLU A 50 -14.25 -6.81 -7.14
C GLU A 50 -12.85 -7.37 -7.03
N ASP A 51 -11.95 -6.64 -6.38
CA ASP A 51 -10.54 -6.99 -6.29
C ASP A 51 -10.18 -7.68 -4.98
N VAL A 52 -11.14 -7.85 -4.06
CA VAL A 52 -10.84 -8.34 -2.71
C VAL A 52 -10.13 -9.69 -2.72
N ASN A 53 -10.63 -10.65 -3.49
CA ASN A 53 -10.04 -11.99 -3.52
C ASN A 53 -8.59 -11.96 -4.03
N ALA A 54 -8.33 -11.17 -5.08
CA ALA A 54 -6.97 -11.02 -5.60
C ALA A 54 -6.05 -10.39 -4.57
N HIS A 55 -6.53 -9.36 -3.85
CA HIS A 55 -5.75 -8.72 -2.80
C HIS A 55 -5.51 -9.66 -1.62
N VAL A 56 -6.50 -10.47 -1.23
CA VAL A 56 -6.34 -11.45 -0.16
C VAL A 56 -5.24 -12.46 -0.53
N GLU A 57 -5.24 -12.96 -1.76
CA GLU A 57 -4.20 -13.87 -2.22
C GLU A 57 -2.82 -13.24 -2.20
N ARG A 58 -2.70 -11.98 -2.62
CA ARG A 58 -1.45 -11.24 -2.56
C ARG A 58 -0.97 -11.03 -1.13
N CYS A 59 -1.89 -10.78 -0.20
CA CYS A 59 -1.56 -10.68 1.22
C CYS A 59 -0.99 -12.00 1.74
N LEU A 60 -1.64 -13.12 1.40
CA LEU A 60 -1.17 -14.44 1.85
C LEU A 60 0.21 -14.78 1.29
N ALA A 61 0.48 -14.37 0.05
CA ALA A 61 1.76 -14.62 -0.62
C ALA A 61 2.85 -13.62 -0.25
N ALA A 62 2.51 -12.53 0.44
CA ALA A 62 3.46 -11.47 0.73
C ALA A 62 4.61 -11.97 1.62
N ASP A 63 5.81 -11.47 1.34
CA ASP A 63 7.02 -11.81 2.08
C ASP A 63 7.39 -10.63 3.00
N LEU A 64 7.23 -10.83 4.30
CA LEU A 64 7.47 -9.79 5.30
C LEU A 64 8.95 -9.45 5.49
N SER A 65 9.86 -10.22 4.89
CA SER A 65 11.28 -9.90 4.95
C SER A 65 11.65 -8.73 4.05
N TYR A 66 10.83 -8.41 3.04
CA TYR A 66 11.05 -7.25 2.19
C TYR A 66 10.51 -5.99 2.84
N PRO A 67 11.27 -4.89 2.85
CA PRO A 67 10.78 -3.64 3.42
C PRO A 67 9.71 -2.99 2.56
N ILE A 68 8.76 -2.33 3.22
CA ILE A 68 7.79 -1.48 2.55
C ILE A 68 8.42 -0.11 2.29
N LEU A 69 7.81 0.70 1.44
CA LEU A 69 8.29 2.05 1.15
C LEU A 69 7.36 3.07 1.78
N ILE A 70 7.94 4.02 2.51
CA ILE A 70 7.21 5.06 3.23
C ILE A 70 7.73 6.43 2.81
N TRP A 71 6.81 7.37 2.61
CA TRP A 71 7.11 8.78 2.43
C TRP A 71 6.02 9.60 3.10
N ASP A 72 6.41 10.55 3.96
CA ASP A 72 5.47 11.44 4.66
C ASP A 72 4.33 10.66 5.34
N ASP A 73 4.70 9.61 6.07
CA ASP A 73 3.78 8.69 6.74
C ASP A 73 2.77 7.99 5.82
N LYS A 74 3.04 8.01 4.52
CA LYS A 74 2.21 7.29 3.54
C LYS A 74 2.93 6.04 3.07
N ILE A 75 2.17 4.98 2.87
CA ILE A 75 2.70 3.75 2.32
C ILE A 75 2.71 3.87 0.80
N LEU A 76 3.90 3.94 0.22
CA LEU A 76 4.06 4.02 -1.23
C LEU A 76 3.98 2.66 -1.88
N ASP A 77 4.48 1.64 -1.19
CA ASP A 77 4.47 0.27 -1.66
C ASP A 77 4.48 -0.67 -0.47
N GLY A 78 3.70 -1.74 -0.54
CA GLY A 78 3.72 -2.77 0.47
C GLY A 78 2.46 -2.90 1.32
N CYS A 79 1.31 -2.37 0.87
CA CYS A 79 0.05 -2.51 1.61
C CYS A 79 -0.30 -3.96 1.89
N HIS A 80 -0.03 -4.89 0.96
CA HIS A 80 -0.29 -6.32 1.18
C HIS A 80 0.56 -6.88 2.32
N ARG A 81 1.81 -6.44 2.43
CA ARG A 81 2.70 -6.84 3.53
C ARG A 81 2.21 -6.29 4.85
N VAL A 82 1.72 -5.05 4.88
CA VAL A 82 1.17 -4.44 6.09
C VAL A 82 -0.07 -5.20 6.56
N VAL A 83 -0.99 -5.53 5.65
CA VAL A 83 -2.19 -6.30 5.98
C VAL A 83 -1.82 -7.68 6.54
N LYS A 84 -0.86 -8.37 5.89
CA LYS A 84 -0.40 -9.68 6.39
C LYS A 84 0.23 -9.56 7.77
N ALA A 85 1.05 -8.54 8.00
CA ALA A 85 1.68 -8.34 9.31
C ALA A 85 0.63 -8.17 10.41
N LEU A 86 -0.37 -7.32 10.15
CA LEU A 86 -1.46 -7.11 11.10
C LEU A 86 -2.26 -8.39 11.34
N ALA A 87 -2.55 -9.14 10.28
CA ALA A 87 -3.26 -10.43 10.40
C ALA A 87 -2.46 -11.44 11.20
N SER A 88 -1.14 -11.34 11.18
CA SER A 88 -0.22 -12.21 11.93
C SER A 88 0.05 -11.71 13.35
N GLY A 89 -0.61 -10.63 13.78
CA GLY A 89 -0.45 -10.07 15.10
C GLY A 89 0.74 -9.14 15.28
N GLN A 90 1.37 -8.72 14.19
CA GLN A 90 2.51 -7.80 14.25
C GLN A 90 2.03 -6.36 14.16
N SER A 91 2.67 -5.47 14.93
CA SER A 91 2.37 -4.04 14.91
C SER A 91 3.44 -3.22 14.18
N GLU A 92 4.53 -3.87 13.78
CA GLU A 92 5.65 -3.23 13.09
C GLU A 92 6.04 -4.02 11.87
N VAL A 93 6.56 -3.32 10.87
CA VAL A 93 7.08 -3.93 9.64
C VAL A 93 8.41 -3.30 9.27
N LYS A 94 9.21 -4.00 8.48
CA LYS A 94 10.42 -3.43 7.91
C LYS A 94 10.04 -2.38 6.87
N ALA A 95 10.70 -1.24 6.91
CA ALA A 95 10.40 -0.14 6.00
C ALA A 95 11.66 0.60 5.59
N LYS A 96 11.60 1.20 4.40
CA LYS A 96 12.57 2.20 3.96
C LYS A 96 11.81 3.50 3.81
N VAL A 97 12.29 4.55 4.48
CA VAL A 97 11.67 5.86 4.44
C VAL A 97 12.37 6.72 3.41
N ILE A 98 11.61 7.18 2.42
CA ILE A 98 12.11 8.10 1.41
C ILE A 98 11.89 9.51 1.94
N ARG A 99 12.94 10.32 2.00
CA ARG A 99 12.84 11.70 2.47
C ARG A 99 12.44 12.64 1.34
N ASP A 100 13.08 12.48 0.18
CA ASP A 100 12.83 13.32 -0.97
C ASP A 100 12.23 12.48 -2.08
N ILE A 101 10.92 12.61 -2.26
CA ILE A 101 10.22 11.84 -3.29
C ILE A 101 10.65 12.35 -4.67
N PRO A 102 10.94 11.46 -5.64
CA PRO A 102 11.31 11.88 -6.98
C PRO A 102 10.13 12.53 -7.71
N ALA A 103 10.41 13.18 -8.83
CA ALA A 103 9.36 13.71 -9.67
C ALA A 103 8.42 12.58 -10.13
N PRO A 104 7.11 12.83 -10.26
CA PRO A 104 6.18 11.82 -10.72
C PRO A 104 6.48 11.40 -12.16
N ASP A 105 6.21 10.14 -12.48
CA ASP A 105 6.38 9.61 -13.83
C ASP A 105 5.28 10.11 -14.77
N GLU A 106 4.10 10.37 -14.23
CA GLU A 106 2.96 10.90 -14.98
C GLU A 106 2.17 11.88 -14.16
N ILE A 107 1.56 12.84 -14.85
CA ILE A 107 0.60 13.76 -14.24
C ILE A 107 -0.66 13.69 -15.09
N LEU A 108 -1.77 13.28 -14.48
CA LEU A 108 -3.04 13.08 -15.17
C LEU A 108 -4.09 14.04 -14.62
N ASP A 109 -5.07 14.40 -15.47
CA ASP A 109 -6.23 15.13 -15.01
C ASP A 109 -7.14 14.18 -14.23
N PHE A 110 -7.54 14.59 -13.03
CA PHE A 110 -8.45 13.79 -12.22
C PHE A 110 -9.89 14.22 -12.52
N ASP A 111 -10.70 13.26 -12.97
CA ASP A 111 -12.11 13.50 -13.28
C ASP A 111 -12.98 12.82 -12.22
N CYS A 112 -13.56 13.65 -11.35
CA CYS A 112 -14.43 13.15 -10.29
C CYS A 112 -15.74 12.55 -10.80
N SER A 113 -16.14 12.86 -12.05
CA SER A 113 -17.40 12.35 -12.61
C SER A 113 -17.35 10.84 -12.86
N ASN A 114 -16.16 10.26 -12.95
CA ASN A 114 -15.97 8.83 -13.13
C ASN A 114 -15.88 8.07 -11.80
N TYR A 115 -16.06 8.76 -10.68
CA TYR A 115 -16.00 8.15 -9.37
C TYR A 115 -17.34 7.48 -9.08
N GLU A 116 -17.39 6.18 -9.31
CA GLU A 116 -18.61 5.40 -9.01
C GLU A 116 -18.61 5.04 -7.52
N ASN A 117 -19.83 4.94 -6.95
CA ASN A 117 -20.01 4.48 -5.58
C ASN A 117 -19.84 2.96 -5.54
N ASN A 118 -18.62 2.49 -5.68
CA ASN A 118 -18.32 1.07 -5.54
C ASN A 118 -18.29 0.72 -4.06
N ILE A 119 -18.82 -0.45 -3.74
CA ILE A 119 -18.70 -1.00 -2.39
C ILE A 119 -17.24 -1.35 -2.18
N GLU A 120 -16.65 -0.79 -1.14
CA GLU A 120 -15.26 -1.05 -0.79
C GLU A 120 -15.21 -1.88 0.50
N HIS A 121 -14.18 -2.70 0.60
CA HIS A 121 -13.88 -3.38 1.85
C HIS A 121 -12.76 -2.63 2.56
N SER A 122 -13.00 -2.27 3.82
CA SER A 122 -11.97 -1.65 4.64
C SER A 122 -10.82 -2.62 4.86
N PHE A 123 -9.63 -2.10 5.12
CA PHE A 123 -8.48 -2.95 5.43
C PHE A 123 -8.71 -3.76 6.70
N LYS A 124 -9.52 -3.24 7.64
CA LYS A 124 -9.91 -3.98 8.83
C LYS A 124 -10.62 -5.30 8.46
N ASP A 125 -11.57 -5.24 7.54
CA ASP A 125 -12.30 -6.43 7.09
C ASP A 125 -11.35 -7.41 6.38
N ILE A 126 -10.44 -6.89 5.56
CA ILE A 126 -9.49 -7.72 4.83
C ILE A 126 -8.49 -8.38 5.77
N VAL A 127 -8.03 -7.67 6.81
CA VAL A 127 -7.17 -8.25 7.84
C VAL A 127 -7.85 -9.46 8.48
N GLU A 128 -9.14 -9.36 8.80
CA GLU A 128 -9.89 -10.49 9.38
C GLU A 128 -10.00 -11.67 8.42
N ILE A 129 -10.20 -11.41 7.13
CA ILE A 129 -10.25 -12.49 6.12
C ILE A 129 -8.89 -13.19 6.03
N VAL A 130 -7.80 -12.42 5.94
CA VAL A 130 -6.45 -12.96 5.85
C VAL A 130 -6.11 -13.75 7.10
N LYS A 131 -6.46 -13.22 8.28
CA LYS A 131 -6.24 -13.87 9.56
C LYS A 131 -6.92 -15.24 9.60
N THR A 132 -8.16 -15.32 9.13
CA THR A 132 -8.90 -16.58 9.08
C THR A 132 -8.20 -17.59 8.16
N LYS A 133 -7.74 -17.15 6.99
CA LYS A 133 -7.05 -18.01 6.02
C LYS A 133 -5.68 -18.47 6.52
N LEU A 134 -5.03 -17.71 7.38
CA LEU A 134 -3.77 -18.08 8.01
C LEU A 134 -3.98 -19.01 9.21
N ASN A 135 -5.21 -19.26 9.61
CA ASN A 135 -5.56 -20.08 10.78
C ASN A 135 -5.02 -19.53 12.10
N LEU A 136 -5.05 -18.21 12.23
CA LEU A 136 -4.58 -17.55 13.44
C LEU A 136 -5.71 -17.18 14.40
#